data_0a954e9fa7b4a7639c9f48cb4e2394b7
#
_entry.id   0a954e9fa7b4a7639c9f48cb4e2394b7
#
_cell.length_a   1.000
_cell.length_b   1.000
_cell.length_c   1.000
_cell.angle_alpha   90.00
_cell.angle_beta   90.00
_cell.angle_gamma   90.00
#
_symmetry.space_group_name_H-M   'P 1'
#
loop_
_entity.id
_entity.type
_entity.pdbx_description
1 polymer ?
#
loop_
_entity_poly.entity_id
_entity_poly.type
_entity_poly.pdbx_seq_one_letter_code
_entity_poly.pdbx_strand_id
1 'polypeptide(L)'
;MQRRQSARAERVPAEGDWPVAPQQDVEVSEQRIWVDGCFDFAHHGHAGAMLQARQLGNELLVGVHSDEAILENKGPTVMRLDERVMAVEACRWATKAIPKAPYVTSLPWITHYGCQYVVHGDDITSDSDGKDCYRYVKAAGRFKVVKRTPGISTTDLVGRMLLCTKSHFIGSLEKRLSGDEGPGGESERIETGQAMLQRIKDYATDSTGLAPGCDVWYWHASRPAKLRRTTTSNTTQNERPGAARQDTTSSTNPVKEEKGKFHQLVQGKGVKPGQRVVYVDGGWDLFSSGHIEFLRLVTQAEETAAKAQGWFTEEAKKSRIEQTGEDYPPAFIVAGIHDDEVINHWKGINYPIMNVFERGLCTLQCKYVHAVIFGSPFSLSKAFLLTLPYSTPVAVYHGITKFMPLTYDPYAVPKALNIYREIANHEFQNVNAAEIVARIMKGRALYEERQRKKGEKGMGEEAERIRQELERKQRQKEIEGQFGL
;
A
#
# COMPACT_ATOMS: atom_id res chain seq x y z
N MET A 1 20.34 32.05 -20.38
CA MET A 1 19.18 32.05 -21.28
C MET A 1 19.33 31.05 -22.44
N GLN A 2 20.44 30.99 -23.15
CA GLN A 2 20.63 30.05 -24.27
C GLN A 2 20.60 28.56 -23.91
N ARG A 3 21.12 28.14 -22.74
CA ARG A 3 21.00 26.71 -22.26
C ARG A 3 19.58 26.29 -21.93
N ARG A 4 18.69 27.23 -21.53
CA ARG A 4 17.27 26.94 -21.30
C ARG A 4 16.50 26.75 -22.60
N GLN A 5 16.87 27.45 -23.67
CA GLN A 5 16.23 27.33 -24.99
C GLN A 5 16.59 26.01 -25.71
N SER A 6 17.83 25.49 -25.56
CA SER A 6 18.23 24.22 -26.19
C SER A 6 17.54 23.00 -25.51
N ALA A 7 17.41 23.02 -24.18
CA ALA A 7 16.67 21.97 -23.45
C ALA A 7 15.16 21.98 -23.78
N ARG A 8 14.60 23.14 -24.12
CA ARG A 8 13.19 23.29 -24.53
C ARG A 8 12.93 22.73 -25.94
N ALA A 9 13.93 22.68 -26.82
CA ALA A 9 13.78 22.19 -28.18
C ALA A 9 13.81 20.64 -28.28
N GLU A 10 14.30 19.92 -27.26
CA GLU A 10 14.58 18.49 -27.40
C GLU A 10 13.41 17.55 -27.12
N ARG A 11 12.37 17.91 -26.40
CA ARG A 11 11.06 17.18 -26.29
C ARG A 11 10.06 18.00 -25.47
N VAL A 12 9.45 18.98 -26.03
CA VAL A 12 8.18 19.50 -25.53
C VAL A 12 7.15 18.42 -25.81
N PRO A 13 6.37 17.94 -24.83
CA PRO A 13 5.25 17.06 -25.07
C PRO A 13 4.37 17.63 -26.19
N ALA A 14 3.81 16.78 -27.05
CA ALA A 14 2.89 17.23 -28.08
C ALA A 14 1.69 17.96 -27.46
N GLU A 15 1.08 18.87 -28.19
CA GLU A 15 -0.12 19.57 -27.74
C GLU A 15 -1.19 18.51 -27.41
N GLY A 16 -1.66 18.48 -26.16
CA GLY A 16 -2.55 17.42 -25.63
C GLY A 16 -1.87 16.43 -24.67
N ASP A 17 -0.54 16.34 -24.65
CA ASP A 17 0.21 15.50 -23.71
C ASP A 17 0.56 16.24 -22.41
N TRP A 18 0.32 17.55 -22.38
CA TRP A 18 0.51 18.35 -21.17
C TRP A 18 -0.60 18.07 -20.17
N PRO A 19 -0.25 18.03 -18.89
CA PRO A 19 -1.26 17.89 -17.85
C PRO A 19 -2.21 19.08 -17.87
N VAL A 20 -3.47 18.77 -17.64
CA VAL A 20 -4.57 19.73 -17.72
C VAL A 20 -4.54 20.76 -16.58
N ALA A 21 -3.85 20.47 -15.48
CA ALA A 21 -3.75 21.32 -14.31
C ALA A 21 -2.37 21.17 -13.63
N PRO A 22 -1.71 22.27 -13.25
CA PRO A 22 -2.12 23.64 -13.49
C PRO A 22 -1.95 24.01 -14.97
N GLN A 23 -2.76 24.97 -15.45
CA GLN A 23 -2.68 25.47 -16.83
C GLN A 23 -1.48 26.44 -17.05
N GLN A 24 -0.93 26.94 -15.97
CA GLN A 24 0.20 27.88 -15.97
C GLN A 24 1.40 27.27 -15.27
N ASP A 25 2.60 27.68 -15.66
CA ASP A 25 3.83 27.30 -14.99
C ASP A 25 3.79 27.74 -13.52
N VAL A 26 4.24 26.82 -12.66
CA VAL A 26 4.39 27.07 -11.23
C VAL A 26 5.83 27.47 -10.95
N GLU A 27 6.07 28.43 -10.05
CA GLU A 27 7.41 28.82 -9.65
C GLU A 27 8.19 27.62 -9.08
N VAL A 28 9.44 27.48 -9.53
CA VAL A 28 10.30 26.36 -9.14
C VAL A 28 10.75 26.54 -7.69
N SER A 29 10.54 25.49 -6.88
CA SER A 29 10.90 25.45 -5.47
C SER A 29 11.73 24.18 -5.16
N GLU A 30 12.79 24.34 -4.37
CA GLU A 30 13.58 23.21 -3.83
C GLU A 30 12.76 22.32 -2.88
N GLN A 31 11.68 22.85 -2.32
CA GLN A 31 10.77 22.14 -1.44
C GLN A 31 9.72 21.30 -2.19
N ARG A 32 9.68 21.45 -3.53
CA ARG A 32 8.77 20.68 -4.37
C ARG A 32 9.53 19.60 -5.13
N ILE A 33 9.20 18.36 -4.80
CA ILE A 33 9.88 17.15 -5.25
C ILE A 33 9.01 16.43 -6.27
N TRP A 34 9.64 15.87 -7.29
CA TRP A 34 9.02 15.01 -8.30
C TRP A 34 9.47 13.56 -8.14
N VAL A 35 8.53 12.63 -8.19
CA VAL A 35 8.76 11.20 -8.37
C VAL A 35 7.88 10.75 -9.52
N ASP A 36 8.34 9.85 -10.37
CA ASP A 36 7.49 9.25 -11.39
C ASP A 36 7.66 7.74 -11.48
N GLY A 37 6.69 7.08 -12.10
CA GLY A 37 6.72 5.64 -12.24
C GLY A 37 5.43 5.03 -12.79
N CYS A 38 5.45 3.71 -12.92
CA CYS A 38 4.28 2.91 -13.29
C CYS A 38 3.29 2.78 -12.13
N PHE A 39 3.77 2.52 -10.93
CA PHE A 39 2.99 2.27 -9.70
C PHE A 39 1.97 1.12 -9.83
N ASP A 40 2.30 0.12 -10.65
CA ASP A 40 1.48 -1.09 -10.79
C ASP A 40 1.38 -1.80 -9.43
N PHE A 41 0.17 -2.12 -8.96
CA PHE A 41 -0.20 -2.54 -7.60
C PHE A 41 0.01 -1.51 -6.49
N ALA A 42 0.72 -0.41 -6.71
CA ALA A 42 1.08 0.61 -5.70
C ALA A 42 1.48 0.00 -4.34
N HIS A 43 2.31 -1.06 -4.40
CA HIS A 43 2.75 -1.80 -3.20
C HIS A 43 3.62 -0.94 -2.29
N HIS A 44 3.83 -1.42 -1.06
CA HIS A 44 4.61 -0.69 -0.04
C HIS A 44 6.04 -0.29 -0.50
N GLY A 45 6.64 -1.01 -1.45
CA GLY A 45 7.92 -0.61 -2.04
C GLY A 45 7.85 0.73 -2.77
N HIS A 46 6.78 1.01 -3.52
CA HIS A 46 6.54 2.31 -4.14
C HIS A 46 6.31 3.39 -3.07
N ALA A 47 5.52 3.06 -2.05
CA ALA A 47 5.24 3.97 -0.95
C ALA A 47 6.50 4.34 -0.15
N GLY A 48 7.44 3.40 0.02
CA GLY A 48 8.72 3.67 0.67
C GLY A 48 9.59 4.66 -0.10
N ALA A 49 9.56 4.64 -1.43
CA ALA A 49 10.21 5.66 -2.25
C ALA A 49 9.52 7.02 -2.11
N MET A 50 8.17 7.05 -2.11
CA MET A 50 7.40 8.28 -1.89
C MET A 50 7.63 8.86 -0.49
N LEU A 51 7.70 8.04 0.56
CA LEU A 51 8.04 8.48 1.92
C LEU A 51 9.40 9.18 1.97
N GLN A 52 10.44 8.52 1.44
CA GLN A 52 11.79 9.10 1.43
C GLN A 52 11.87 10.36 0.58
N ALA A 53 11.18 10.41 -0.57
CA ALA A 53 11.09 11.61 -1.40
C ALA A 53 10.37 12.75 -0.67
N ARG A 54 9.28 12.47 0.04
CA ARG A 54 8.51 13.46 0.81
C ARG A 54 9.33 14.09 1.93
N GLN A 55 10.23 13.33 2.54
CA GLN A 55 11.15 13.83 3.56
C GLN A 55 12.21 14.82 3.04
N LEU A 56 12.37 14.91 1.71
CA LEU A 56 13.30 15.85 1.07
C LEU A 56 12.68 17.21 0.75
N GLY A 57 11.37 17.38 0.95
CA GLY A 57 10.67 18.64 0.67
C GLY A 57 9.26 18.67 1.25
N ASN A 58 8.58 19.81 1.09
CA ASN A 58 7.25 20.04 1.66
C ASN A 58 6.11 19.54 0.76
N GLU A 59 6.37 19.36 -0.53
CA GLU A 59 5.40 18.88 -1.49
C GLU A 59 6.01 17.76 -2.32
N LEU A 60 5.26 16.67 -2.51
CA LEU A 60 5.62 15.56 -3.36
C LEU A 60 4.59 15.41 -4.48
N LEU A 61 4.99 15.73 -5.71
CA LEU A 61 4.21 15.48 -6.91
C LEU A 61 4.65 14.15 -7.52
N VAL A 62 3.67 13.31 -7.84
CA VAL A 62 3.94 11.95 -8.30
C VAL A 62 3.37 11.76 -9.70
N GLY A 63 4.26 11.64 -10.69
CA GLY A 63 3.92 11.39 -12.08
C GLY A 63 3.58 9.92 -12.32
N VAL A 64 2.39 9.63 -12.83
CA VAL A 64 1.94 8.27 -13.18
C VAL A 64 1.97 8.12 -14.69
N HIS A 65 2.83 7.24 -15.21
CA HIS A 65 2.94 6.99 -16.65
C HIS A 65 1.65 6.38 -17.21
N SER A 66 1.32 6.71 -18.47
CA SER A 66 0.16 6.13 -19.16
C SER A 66 0.33 4.63 -19.40
N ASP A 67 -0.78 3.93 -19.68
CA ASP A 67 -0.76 2.50 -20.00
C ASP A 67 0.01 2.25 -21.30
N GLU A 68 -0.12 3.16 -22.29
CA GLU A 68 0.58 3.11 -23.56
C GLU A 68 2.10 3.26 -23.39
N ALA A 69 2.53 4.27 -22.61
CA ALA A 69 3.95 4.50 -22.35
C ALA A 69 4.62 3.33 -21.63
N ILE A 70 3.88 2.70 -20.70
CA ILE A 70 4.39 1.49 -20.02
C ILE A 70 4.41 0.29 -20.95
N LEU A 71 3.38 0.11 -21.80
CA LEU A 71 3.33 -0.98 -22.77
C LEU A 71 4.54 -0.94 -23.70
N GLU A 72 4.88 0.24 -24.20
CA GLU A 72 6.03 0.46 -25.09
C GLU A 72 7.38 0.12 -24.43
N ASN A 73 7.56 0.49 -23.18
CA ASN A 73 8.87 0.45 -22.50
C ASN A 73 9.07 -0.76 -21.56
N LYS A 74 8.00 -1.30 -20.97
CA LYS A 74 8.06 -2.37 -19.93
C LYS A 74 7.09 -3.53 -20.18
N GLY A 75 6.20 -3.43 -21.18
CA GLY A 75 5.11 -4.37 -21.40
C GLY A 75 3.83 -4.00 -20.62
N PRO A 76 2.78 -4.84 -20.72
CA PRO A 76 1.44 -4.48 -20.24
C PRO A 76 1.40 -4.23 -18.73
N THR A 77 0.61 -3.23 -18.31
CA THR A 77 0.25 -3.01 -16.90
C THR A 77 -0.82 -4.02 -16.46
N VAL A 78 -0.90 -4.30 -15.17
CA VAL A 78 -1.99 -5.08 -14.58
C VAL A 78 -3.14 -4.16 -14.15
N MET A 79 -2.77 -3.02 -13.55
CA MET A 79 -3.72 -1.99 -13.12
C MET A 79 -3.83 -0.91 -14.18
N ARG A 80 -5.07 -0.47 -14.48
CA ARG A 80 -5.32 0.65 -15.39
C ARG A 80 -4.79 1.97 -14.82
N LEU A 81 -4.59 2.95 -15.67
CA LEU A 81 -4.09 4.27 -15.27
C LEU A 81 -4.92 4.92 -14.15
N ASP A 82 -6.26 4.87 -14.25
CA ASP A 82 -7.17 5.42 -13.24
C ASP A 82 -7.01 4.74 -11.87
N GLU A 83 -6.86 3.41 -11.85
CA GLU A 83 -6.62 2.63 -10.64
C GLU A 83 -5.25 2.95 -10.01
N ARG A 84 -4.22 3.17 -10.84
CA ARG A 84 -2.85 3.53 -10.41
C ARG A 84 -2.77 4.96 -9.88
N VAL A 85 -3.45 5.90 -10.54
CA VAL A 85 -3.56 7.30 -10.10
C VAL A 85 -4.28 7.37 -8.75
N MET A 86 -5.41 6.68 -8.59
CA MET A 86 -6.14 6.62 -7.32
C MET A 86 -5.26 6.08 -6.19
N ALA A 87 -4.47 5.04 -6.46
CA ALA A 87 -3.59 4.45 -5.44
C ALA A 87 -2.47 5.41 -5.00
N VAL A 88 -1.92 6.18 -5.94
CA VAL A 88 -0.93 7.25 -5.63
C VAL A 88 -1.58 8.38 -4.86
N GLU A 89 -2.76 8.85 -5.26
CA GLU A 89 -3.49 9.92 -4.57
C GLU A 89 -3.89 9.55 -3.13
N ALA A 90 -4.13 8.27 -2.90
CA ALA A 90 -4.45 7.76 -1.57
C ALA A 90 -3.21 7.59 -0.68
N CYS A 91 -1.99 7.65 -1.23
CA CYS A 91 -0.76 7.61 -0.44
C CYS A 91 -0.62 8.88 0.39
N ARG A 92 -0.46 8.73 1.72
CA ARG A 92 -0.41 9.87 2.65
C ARG A 92 0.75 10.84 2.42
N TRP A 93 1.81 10.39 1.77
CA TRP A 93 3.00 11.19 1.48
C TRP A 93 2.93 11.90 0.12
N ALA A 94 2.06 11.47 -0.80
CA ALA A 94 1.84 12.14 -2.07
C ALA A 94 0.96 13.39 -1.87
N THR A 95 1.46 14.54 -2.29
CA THR A 95 0.66 15.78 -2.28
C THR A 95 -0.33 15.78 -3.45
N LYS A 96 0.11 15.32 -4.62
CA LYS A 96 -0.71 15.26 -5.82
C LYS A 96 -0.20 14.18 -6.77
N ALA A 97 -1.10 13.39 -7.37
CA ALA A 97 -0.80 12.52 -8.50
C ALA A 97 -1.01 13.28 -9.82
N ILE A 98 -0.10 13.08 -10.77
CA ILE A 98 -0.13 13.69 -12.08
C ILE A 98 -0.22 12.57 -13.12
N PRO A 99 -1.39 12.33 -13.73
CA PRO A 99 -1.56 11.29 -14.72
C PRO A 99 -0.82 11.61 -16.03
N LYS A 100 -0.51 10.55 -16.80
CA LYS A 100 0.13 10.64 -18.12
C LYS A 100 1.47 11.36 -18.11
N ALA A 101 2.24 11.24 -17.03
CA ALA A 101 3.61 11.75 -16.97
C ALA A 101 4.48 11.08 -18.06
N PRO A 102 5.39 11.82 -18.72
CA PRO A 102 6.26 11.26 -19.75
C PRO A 102 7.17 10.19 -19.18
N TYR A 103 7.39 9.11 -19.93
CA TYR A 103 8.22 7.99 -19.49
C TYR A 103 9.70 8.37 -19.29
N VAL A 104 10.20 9.25 -20.15
CA VAL A 104 11.50 9.91 -19.97
C VAL A 104 11.26 11.26 -19.34
N THR A 105 11.72 11.44 -18.11
CA THR A 105 11.48 12.66 -17.34
C THR A 105 12.20 13.86 -17.96
N SER A 106 11.43 14.84 -18.42
CA SER A 106 11.95 16.04 -19.10
C SER A 106 11.99 17.24 -18.18
N LEU A 107 12.99 18.13 -18.41
CA LEU A 107 13.13 19.38 -17.65
C LEU A 107 11.93 20.33 -17.81
N PRO A 108 11.37 20.54 -19.02
CA PRO A 108 10.18 21.38 -19.19
C PRO A 108 9.00 20.91 -18.36
N TRP A 109 8.77 19.57 -18.31
CA TRP A 109 7.67 18.98 -17.55
C TRP A 109 7.76 19.24 -16.06
N ILE A 110 8.91 18.89 -15.42
CA ILE A 110 9.07 19.11 -13.99
C ILE A 110 9.12 20.59 -13.62
N THR A 111 9.62 21.43 -14.53
CA THR A 111 9.66 22.89 -14.34
C THR A 111 8.25 23.48 -14.40
N HIS A 112 7.39 23.00 -15.31
CA HIS A 112 5.98 23.40 -15.38
C HIS A 112 5.27 23.19 -14.02
N TYR A 113 5.55 22.07 -13.34
CA TYR A 113 5.01 21.81 -12.01
C TYR A 113 5.78 22.46 -10.85
N GLY A 114 6.81 23.24 -11.15
CA GLY A 114 7.64 23.92 -10.16
C GLY A 114 8.52 22.98 -9.33
N CYS A 115 8.79 21.76 -9.79
CA CYS A 115 9.62 20.82 -9.06
C CYS A 115 11.10 21.06 -9.36
N GLN A 116 11.92 21.33 -8.34
CA GLN A 116 13.37 21.46 -8.49
C GLN A 116 14.07 20.12 -8.66
N TYR A 117 13.68 19.12 -7.90
CA TYR A 117 14.36 17.83 -7.88
C TYR A 117 13.44 16.68 -8.30
N VAL A 118 14.03 15.75 -9.06
CA VAL A 118 13.46 14.43 -9.36
C VAL A 118 14.12 13.42 -8.44
N VAL A 119 13.33 12.56 -7.82
CA VAL A 119 13.80 11.51 -6.91
C VAL A 119 13.41 10.14 -7.47
N HIS A 120 14.35 9.22 -7.48
CA HIS A 120 14.12 7.83 -7.86
C HIS A 120 14.94 6.88 -6.99
N GLY A 121 14.61 5.57 -7.05
CA GLY A 121 15.41 4.52 -6.42
C GLY A 121 16.85 4.45 -6.97
N ASP A 122 17.66 3.66 -6.31
CA ASP A 122 19.07 3.42 -6.70
C ASP A 122 19.21 2.43 -7.89
N ASP A 123 18.09 1.93 -8.44
CA ASP A 123 18.06 1.13 -9.65
C ASP A 123 18.01 2.00 -10.91
N ILE A 124 18.72 1.55 -11.96
CA ILE A 124 18.68 2.20 -13.28
C ILE A 124 17.35 1.86 -13.95
N THR A 125 16.67 2.86 -14.50
CA THR A 125 15.49 2.68 -15.33
C THR A 125 15.79 3.16 -16.74
N SER A 126 15.70 2.26 -17.72
CA SER A 126 15.97 2.56 -19.12
C SER A 126 14.69 2.55 -19.97
N ASP A 127 14.67 3.40 -21.00
CA ASP A 127 13.62 3.45 -22.02
C ASP A 127 13.75 2.27 -23.02
N SER A 128 12.89 2.24 -24.03
CA SER A 128 12.91 1.20 -25.10
C SER A 128 14.22 1.18 -25.89
N ASP A 129 14.95 2.31 -25.95
CA ASP A 129 16.24 2.41 -26.60
C ASP A 129 17.43 2.02 -25.68
N GLY A 130 17.15 1.62 -24.45
CA GLY A 130 18.18 1.28 -23.44
C GLY A 130 18.86 2.49 -22.78
N LYS A 131 18.34 3.72 -23.01
CA LYS A 131 18.91 4.94 -22.44
C LYS A 131 18.29 5.24 -21.08
N ASP A 132 19.07 5.81 -20.16
CA ASP A 132 18.59 6.21 -18.83
C ASP A 132 17.41 7.20 -18.95
N CYS A 133 16.28 6.87 -18.32
CA CYS A 133 15.07 7.71 -18.32
C CYS A 133 15.28 9.06 -17.65
N TYR A 134 16.26 9.17 -16.75
CA TYR A 134 16.58 10.37 -15.98
C TYR A 134 17.80 11.15 -16.52
N ARG A 135 18.31 10.81 -17.70
CA ARG A 135 19.51 11.42 -18.30
C ARG A 135 19.51 12.94 -18.33
N TYR A 136 18.38 13.55 -18.63
CA TYR A 136 18.26 15.02 -18.72
C TYR A 136 18.30 15.70 -17.36
N VAL A 137 17.58 15.16 -16.38
CA VAL A 137 17.57 15.71 -15.01
C VAL A 137 18.87 15.44 -14.27
N LYS A 138 19.55 14.31 -14.56
CA LYS A 138 20.91 14.02 -14.07
C LYS A 138 21.93 15.01 -14.63
N ALA A 139 21.89 15.26 -15.95
CA ALA A 139 22.77 16.23 -16.59
C ALA A 139 22.56 17.67 -16.08
N ALA A 140 21.35 18.01 -15.66
CA ALA A 140 21.03 19.30 -15.05
C ALA A 140 21.32 19.41 -13.55
N GLY A 141 21.83 18.36 -12.91
CA GLY A 141 22.07 18.32 -11.46
C GLY A 141 20.80 18.34 -10.60
N ARG A 142 19.66 17.92 -11.16
CA ARG A 142 18.33 17.96 -10.53
C ARG A 142 17.82 16.55 -10.17
N PHE A 143 18.72 15.62 -9.93
CA PHE A 143 18.39 14.23 -9.61
C PHE A 143 18.89 13.85 -8.22
N LYS A 144 18.03 13.21 -7.41
CA LYS A 144 18.37 12.66 -6.09
C LYS A 144 18.00 11.18 -6.02
N VAL A 145 18.78 10.40 -5.30
CA VAL A 145 18.58 8.95 -5.16
C VAL A 145 18.07 8.62 -3.76
N VAL A 146 17.09 7.74 -3.68
CA VAL A 146 16.60 7.13 -2.43
C VAL A 146 16.81 5.63 -2.46
N LYS A 147 16.85 5.01 -1.29
CA LYS A 147 17.06 3.56 -1.20
C LYS A 147 15.79 2.81 -1.60
N ARG A 148 15.98 1.81 -2.45
CA ARG A 148 14.89 0.89 -2.79
C ARG A 148 14.46 0.10 -1.55
N THR A 149 13.14 -0.04 -1.35
CA THR A 149 12.60 -0.92 -0.32
C THR A 149 12.89 -2.38 -0.67
N PRO A 150 13.66 -3.13 0.14
CA PRO A 150 13.97 -4.52 -0.14
C PRO A 150 12.77 -5.45 0.06
N GLY A 151 12.79 -6.60 -0.64
CA GLY A 151 11.85 -7.71 -0.44
C GLY A 151 10.52 -7.58 -1.15
N ILE A 152 10.32 -6.58 -2.01
CA ILE A 152 9.08 -6.41 -2.77
C ILE A 152 9.33 -5.83 -4.15
N SER A 153 8.64 -6.35 -5.13
CA SER A 153 8.53 -5.77 -6.48
C SER A 153 7.25 -6.22 -7.17
N THR A 154 6.79 -5.47 -8.18
CA THR A 154 5.70 -5.89 -9.07
C THR A 154 5.98 -7.27 -9.69
N THR A 155 7.24 -7.52 -10.08
CA THR A 155 7.70 -8.81 -10.64
C THR A 155 7.53 -9.95 -9.65
N ASP A 156 7.90 -9.75 -8.39
CA ASP A 156 7.74 -10.74 -7.33
C ASP A 156 6.26 -11.07 -7.09
N LEU A 157 5.41 -10.05 -6.99
CA LEU A 157 3.96 -10.26 -6.82
C LEU A 157 3.34 -11.04 -7.98
N VAL A 158 3.68 -10.69 -9.24
CA VAL A 158 3.24 -11.45 -10.42
C VAL A 158 3.76 -12.89 -10.35
N GLY A 159 5.01 -13.09 -9.95
CA GLY A 159 5.60 -14.42 -9.76
C GLY A 159 4.83 -15.27 -8.73
N ARG A 160 4.48 -14.69 -7.58
CA ARG A 160 3.67 -15.40 -6.55
C ARG A 160 2.32 -15.85 -7.09
N MET A 161 1.68 -15.04 -7.95
CA MET A 161 0.39 -15.37 -8.57
C MET A 161 0.53 -16.48 -9.61
N LEU A 162 1.53 -16.39 -10.49
CA LEU A 162 1.76 -17.36 -11.57
C LEU A 162 2.23 -18.72 -11.03
N LEU A 163 3.08 -18.74 -10.00
CA LEU A 163 3.68 -19.95 -9.43
C LEU A 163 2.91 -20.52 -8.25
N CYS A 164 1.87 -19.85 -7.79
CA CYS A 164 1.05 -20.25 -6.63
C CYS A 164 1.88 -20.57 -5.38
N THR A 165 2.93 -19.79 -5.12
CA THR A 165 3.81 -19.99 -3.95
C THR A 165 3.17 -19.55 -2.65
N LYS A 166 3.60 -20.16 -1.53
CA LYS A 166 3.22 -19.79 -0.15
C LYS A 166 4.43 -19.49 0.74
N SER A 167 5.64 -19.47 0.16
CA SER A 167 6.89 -19.25 0.91
C SER A 167 6.99 -17.87 1.56
N HIS A 168 6.15 -16.92 1.11
CA HIS A 168 6.08 -15.56 1.66
C HIS A 168 5.19 -15.45 2.90
N PHE A 169 4.41 -16.48 3.27
CA PHE A 169 3.51 -16.45 4.42
C PHE A 169 4.27 -16.25 5.73
N ILE A 170 3.65 -15.51 6.63
CA ILE A 170 4.10 -15.32 8.01
C ILE A 170 3.13 -16.05 8.92
N GLY A 171 3.61 -17.04 9.68
CA GLY A 171 2.80 -17.81 10.62
C GLY A 171 2.39 -16.98 11.84
N SER A 172 3.32 -16.17 12.35
CA SER A 172 3.06 -15.20 13.42
C SER A 172 3.88 -13.94 13.22
N LEU A 173 3.22 -12.82 13.02
CA LEU A 173 3.91 -11.52 12.89
C LEU A 173 4.69 -11.19 14.17
N GLU A 174 4.12 -11.44 15.35
CA GLU A 174 4.78 -11.20 16.65
C GLU A 174 6.10 -11.96 16.76
N LYS A 175 6.10 -13.28 16.49
CA LYS A 175 7.30 -14.11 16.49
C LYS A 175 8.30 -13.69 15.42
N ARG A 176 7.81 -13.19 14.28
CA ARG A 176 8.67 -12.67 13.23
C ARG A 176 9.39 -11.40 13.66
N LEU A 177 8.69 -10.50 14.35
CA LEU A 177 9.26 -9.26 14.88
C LEU A 177 10.23 -9.48 16.04
N SER A 178 10.01 -10.53 16.88
CA SER A 178 10.93 -10.89 17.97
C SER A 178 12.14 -11.72 17.50
N GLY A 179 12.15 -12.23 16.25
CA GLY A 179 13.19 -13.12 15.75
C GLY A 179 13.00 -14.61 16.09
N ASP A 180 11.85 -14.98 16.69
CA ASP A 180 11.53 -16.37 17.04
C ASP A 180 11.08 -17.18 15.82
N GLU A 181 10.69 -16.54 14.72
CA GLU A 181 10.26 -17.15 13.46
C GLU A 181 10.98 -16.52 12.27
N GLY A 182 11.32 -17.34 11.27
CA GLY A 182 11.88 -16.88 10.01
C GLY A 182 13.05 -17.71 9.51
N PRO A 183 13.48 -17.49 8.26
CA PRO A 183 14.67 -18.12 7.70
C PRO A 183 15.95 -17.56 8.35
N GLY A 184 17.02 -18.35 8.26
CA GLY A 184 18.36 -17.95 8.73
C GLY A 184 18.63 -18.27 10.18
N GLY A 185 19.81 -17.87 10.65
CA GLY A 185 20.26 -18.02 12.03
C GLY A 185 19.55 -17.07 12.99
N GLU A 186 19.72 -17.26 14.29
CA GLU A 186 19.07 -16.46 15.34
C GLU A 186 19.40 -14.96 15.20
N SER A 187 20.67 -14.61 15.02
CA SER A 187 21.09 -13.20 14.83
C SER A 187 20.43 -12.56 13.61
N GLU A 188 20.40 -13.27 12.49
CA GLU A 188 19.78 -12.78 11.25
C GLU A 188 18.27 -12.59 11.40
N ARG A 189 17.59 -13.49 12.13
CA ARG A 189 16.16 -13.37 12.42
C ARG A 189 15.85 -12.17 13.29
N ILE A 190 16.68 -11.91 14.33
CA ILE A 190 16.54 -10.74 15.21
C ILE A 190 16.72 -9.45 14.41
N GLU A 191 17.78 -9.36 13.59
CA GLU A 191 18.05 -8.20 12.73
C GLU A 191 16.90 -7.96 11.75
N THR A 192 16.38 -9.03 11.14
CA THR A 192 15.23 -8.96 10.24
C THR A 192 13.98 -8.46 10.97
N GLY A 193 13.69 -8.97 12.16
CA GLY A 193 12.58 -8.54 12.99
C GLY A 193 12.67 -7.06 13.37
N GLN A 194 13.86 -6.60 13.76
CA GLN A 194 14.12 -5.19 14.07
C GLN A 194 13.93 -4.30 12.84
N ALA A 195 14.42 -4.72 11.67
CA ALA A 195 14.24 -3.99 10.41
C ALA A 195 12.77 -3.92 10.00
N MET A 196 11.99 -5.00 10.22
CA MET A 196 10.56 -5.01 9.99
C MET A 196 9.82 -4.04 10.92
N LEU A 197 10.15 -4.06 12.23
CA LEU A 197 9.55 -3.14 13.20
C LEU A 197 9.88 -1.67 12.88
N GLN A 198 11.13 -1.40 12.48
CA GLN A 198 11.54 -0.05 12.05
C GLN A 198 10.72 0.39 10.84
N ARG A 199 10.50 -0.50 9.86
CA ARG A 199 9.67 -0.18 8.69
C ARG A 199 8.21 0.07 9.04
N ILE A 200 7.63 -0.66 10.02
CA ILE A 200 6.30 -0.32 10.55
C ILE A 200 6.29 1.10 11.12
N LYS A 201 7.32 1.50 11.89
CA LYS A 201 7.45 2.85 12.44
C LYS A 201 7.54 3.91 11.35
N ASP A 202 8.35 3.67 10.32
CA ASP A 202 8.52 4.60 9.20
C ASP A 202 7.20 4.82 8.44
N TYR A 203 6.42 3.74 8.24
CA TYR A 203 5.13 3.80 7.54
C TYR A 203 3.98 4.31 8.42
N ALA A 204 4.16 4.33 9.73
CA ALA A 204 3.21 4.89 10.67
C ALA A 204 3.38 6.42 10.86
N THR A 205 4.24 7.07 10.07
CA THR A 205 4.45 8.53 10.10
C THR A 205 3.26 9.29 9.51
N ASP A 206 3.21 10.58 9.79
CA ASP A 206 2.20 11.50 9.25
C ASP A 206 2.44 11.84 7.77
N SER A 207 1.68 12.76 7.21
CA SER A 207 1.79 13.19 5.82
C SER A 207 3.12 13.88 5.48
N THR A 208 3.91 14.29 6.47
CA THR A 208 5.26 14.83 6.25
C THR A 208 6.31 13.73 6.15
N GLY A 209 6.01 12.53 6.66
CA GLY A 209 6.96 11.43 6.79
C GLY A 209 7.99 11.61 7.90
N LEU A 210 7.85 12.62 8.77
CA LEU A 210 8.84 13.00 9.77
C LEU A 210 8.36 12.82 11.20
N ALA A 211 7.05 12.94 11.44
CA ALA A 211 6.46 12.86 12.76
C ALA A 211 5.54 11.62 12.89
N PRO A 212 5.27 11.14 14.11
CA PRO A 212 4.29 10.08 14.34
C PRO A 212 2.92 10.44 13.76
N GLY A 213 2.28 9.49 13.10
CA GLY A 213 0.97 9.64 12.45
C GLY A 213 -0.03 8.60 12.91
N CYS A 214 0.15 7.36 12.50
CA CYS A 214 -0.74 6.25 12.82
C CYS A 214 -0.33 5.50 14.07
N ASP A 215 -1.31 5.09 14.87
CA ASP A 215 -1.10 4.06 15.88
C ASP A 215 -1.03 2.68 15.22
N VAL A 216 -0.15 1.80 15.74
CA VAL A 216 -0.07 0.42 15.28
C VAL A 216 -0.13 -0.51 16.48
N TRP A 217 -1.05 -1.46 16.41
CA TRP A 217 -1.28 -2.45 17.44
C TRP A 217 -1.21 -3.86 16.87
N TYR A 218 -0.89 -4.81 17.71
CA TYR A 218 -1.09 -6.24 17.48
C TYR A 218 -2.12 -6.77 18.47
N TRP A 219 -3.11 -7.51 17.98
CA TRP A 219 -4.07 -8.18 18.84
C TRP A 219 -3.70 -9.65 18.98
N HIS A 220 -3.47 -10.07 20.19
CA HIS A 220 -3.10 -11.43 20.54
C HIS A 220 -4.29 -12.15 21.17
N ALA A 221 -4.85 -13.14 20.48
CA ALA A 221 -5.91 -13.99 21.02
C ALA A 221 -5.36 -14.87 22.14
N SER A 222 -6.01 -14.92 23.29
CA SER A 222 -5.60 -15.74 24.45
C SER A 222 -5.62 -17.26 24.19
N ARG A 223 -6.30 -17.69 23.13
CA ARG A 223 -6.23 -19.05 22.58
C ARG A 223 -6.35 -18.93 21.06
N PRO A 224 -5.35 -19.41 20.28
CA PRO A 224 -5.52 -19.47 18.84
C PRO A 224 -6.72 -20.37 18.55
N ALA A 225 -7.67 -19.87 17.78
CA ALA A 225 -8.77 -20.67 17.28
C ALA A 225 -8.14 -21.86 16.54
N LYS A 226 -8.26 -23.08 17.09
CA LYS A 226 -7.89 -24.28 16.34
C LYS A 226 -8.83 -24.35 15.15
N LEU A 227 -8.39 -23.84 13.99
CA LEU A 227 -9.04 -24.10 12.73
C LEU A 227 -9.06 -25.63 12.53
N ARG A 228 -10.20 -26.25 12.85
CA ARG A 228 -10.38 -27.70 12.60
C ARG A 228 -10.44 -27.88 11.09
N ARG A 229 -9.34 -28.35 10.50
CA ARG A 229 -9.41 -29.04 9.22
C ARG A 229 -10.32 -30.23 9.44
N THR A 230 -11.51 -30.23 8.89
CA THR A 230 -12.25 -31.45 8.60
C THR A 230 -11.48 -32.18 7.50
N THR A 231 -10.53 -33.02 7.92
CA THR A 231 -9.96 -34.04 7.04
C THR A 231 -11.06 -35.04 6.79
N THR A 232 -11.73 -34.93 5.65
CA THR A 232 -12.46 -36.06 5.07
C THR A 232 -11.42 -37.12 4.71
N SER A 233 -11.27 -38.12 5.55
CA SER A 233 -10.56 -39.34 5.23
C SER A 233 -11.31 -39.98 4.04
N ASN A 234 -10.65 -40.00 2.88
CA ASN A 234 -11.10 -40.82 1.74
C ASN A 234 -10.97 -42.29 2.12
N THR A 235 -12.07 -42.88 2.53
CA THR A 235 -12.25 -44.34 2.44
C THR A 235 -13.09 -44.59 1.20
N THR A 236 -12.45 -45.15 0.20
CA THR A 236 -13.09 -45.68 -1.02
C THR A 236 -14.15 -46.69 -0.64
N GLN A 237 -15.43 -46.39 -0.94
CA GLN A 237 -16.43 -47.40 -1.29
C GLN A 237 -17.51 -46.76 -2.16
N ASN A 238 -17.76 -47.45 -3.30
CA ASN A 238 -18.82 -47.21 -4.25
C ASN A 238 -20.18 -47.23 -3.58
N GLU A 239 -20.98 -46.14 -3.72
CA GLU A 239 -22.45 -46.24 -3.73
C GLU A 239 -23.09 -45.09 -4.52
N ARG A 240 -24.17 -45.43 -5.20
CA ARG A 240 -24.93 -44.66 -6.19
C ARG A 240 -25.69 -43.46 -5.56
N PRO A 241 -26.06 -42.42 -6.34
CA PRO A 241 -26.75 -41.26 -5.83
C PRO A 241 -28.26 -41.51 -5.72
N GLY A 242 -28.82 -41.18 -4.58
CA GLY A 242 -30.26 -41.16 -4.37
C GLY A 242 -30.67 -40.78 -2.95
N ALA A 243 -31.52 -39.76 -2.86
CA ALA A 243 -32.31 -39.35 -1.70
C ALA A 243 -31.71 -38.25 -0.80
N ALA A 244 -32.30 -37.06 -0.94
CA ALA A 244 -32.24 -35.96 -0.04
C ALA A 244 -32.65 -36.36 1.38
N ARG A 245 -31.74 -36.15 2.35
CA ARG A 245 -32.13 -36.07 3.77
C ARG A 245 -32.07 -34.61 4.21
N GLN A 246 -33.19 -34.04 4.50
CA GLN A 246 -33.32 -32.84 5.31
C GLN A 246 -32.90 -33.18 6.74
N ASP A 247 -31.77 -32.70 7.17
CA ASP A 247 -31.44 -32.62 8.59
C ASP A 247 -31.66 -31.17 9.06
N THR A 248 -32.84 -31.01 9.66
CA THR A 248 -33.20 -29.88 10.50
C THR A 248 -32.56 -30.08 11.88
N THR A 249 -31.33 -29.64 12.08
CA THR A 249 -30.83 -29.33 13.42
C THR A 249 -30.17 -27.97 13.38
N SER A 250 -30.92 -26.97 13.86
CA SER A 250 -30.44 -25.66 14.25
C SER A 250 -29.36 -25.83 15.34
N SER A 251 -28.10 -25.99 14.95
CA SER A 251 -26.99 -25.84 15.85
C SER A 251 -26.50 -24.38 15.79
N THR A 252 -27.11 -23.53 16.58
CA THR A 252 -26.52 -22.28 17.04
C THR A 252 -25.26 -22.61 17.83
N ASN A 253 -24.13 -22.81 17.17
CA ASN A 253 -22.85 -22.79 17.85
C ASN A 253 -22.62 -21.38 18.37
N PRO A 254 -22.57 -21.12 19.69
CA PRO A 254 -22.22 -19.83 20.21
C PRO A 254 -20.80 -19.52 19.75
N VAL A 255 -20.62 -18.39 19.06
CA VAL A 255 -19.30 -17.80 18.77
C VAL A 255 -18.60 -17.74 20.12
N LYS A 256 -17.58 -18.60 20.34
CA LYS A 256 -16.81 -18.56 21.58
C LYS A 256 -16.20 -17.19 21.68
N GLU A 257 -16.48 -16.48 22.78
CA GLU A 257 -15.86 -15.18 23.07
C GLU A 257 -14.34 -15.34 23.05
N GLU A 258 -13.72 -14.86 21.98
CA GLU A 258 -12.26 -14.76 21.91
C GLU A 258 -11.82 -13.59 22.79
N LYS A 259 -11.19 -13.92 23.92
CA LYS A 259 -10.50 -12.96 24.77
C LYS A 259 -9.09 -12.78 24.23
N GLY A 260 -8.61 -11.56 24.20
CA GLY A 260 -7.26 -11.23 23.74
C GLY A 260 -6.74 -9.97 24.41
N LYS A 261 -5.49 -9.61 24.07
CA LYS A 261 -4.84 -8.40 24.54
C LYS A 261 -4.26 -7.63 23.36
N PHE A 262 -4.32 -6.34 23.44
CA PHE A 262 -3.66 -5.43 22.50
C PHE A 262 -2.24 -5.15 22.99
N HIS A 263 -1.28 -5.24 22.07
CA HIS A 263 0.11 -4.84 22.26
C HIS A 263 0.43 -3.69 21.30
N GLN A 264 0.90 -2.56 21.82
CA GLN A 264 1.24 -1.40 21.01
C GLN A 264 2.61 -1.58 20.37
N LEU A 265 2.66 -1.54 19.03
CA LEU A 265 3.90 -1.59 18.27
C LEU A 265 4.44 -0.18 17.97
N VAL A 266 3.54 0.75 17.67
CA VAL A 266 3.88 2.16 17.39
C VAL A 266 2.82 3.07 18.00
N GLN A 267 3.28 4.08 18.69
CA GLN A 267 2.42 5.16 19.17
C GLN A 267 2.35 6.27 18.11
N GLY A 268 1.15 6.56 17.64
CA GLY A 268 0.85 7.65 16.72
C GLY A 268 0.27 8.87 17.41
N LYS A 269 -0.59 9.62 16.70
CA LYS A 269 -1.27 10.81 17.24
C LYS A 269 -2.45 10.48 18.17
N GLY A 270 -2.96 9.26 18.14
CA GLY A 270 -4.14 8.83 18.89
C GLY A 270 -5.43 9.55 18.48
N VAL A 271 -6.50 9.20 19.17
CA VAL A 271 -7.83 9.82 18.99
C VAL A 271 -7.85 11.22 19.61
N LYS A 272 -8.34 12.19 18.86
CA LYS A 272 -8.49 13.58 19.30
C LYS A 272 -9.88 13.81 19.93
N PRO A 273 -10.05 14.86 20.75
CA PRO A 273 -11.33 15.19 21.37
C PRO A 273 -12.48 15.29 20.36
N GLY A 274 -13.58 14.59 20.61
CA GLY A 274 -14.77 14.59 19.75
C GLY A 274 -14.67 13.77 18.47
N GLN A 275 -13.52 13.18 18.12
CA GLN A 275 -13.43 12.25 17.02
C GLN A 275 -14.24 10.97 17.28
N ARG A 276 -14.92 10.50 16.26
CA ARG A 276 -15.67 9.24 16.28
C ARG A 276 -14.73 8.09 15.91
N VAL A 277 -14.59 7.10 16.78
CA VAL A 277 -13.81 5.90 16.48
C VAL A 277 -14.63 4.99 15.56
N VAL A 278 -14.09 4.70 14.39
CA VAL A 278 -14.72 3.88 13.35
C VAL A 278 -13.81 2.69 13.06
N TYR A 279 -14.39 1.51 12.97
CA TYR A 279 -13.65 0.28 12.71
C TYR A 279 -13.97 -0.30 11.34
N VAL A 280 -12.94 -0.75 10.65
CA VAL A 280 -13.02 -1.51 9.40
C VAL A 280 -12.06 -2.69 9.48
N ASP A 281 -12.35 -3.80 8.80
CA ASP A 281 -11.43 -4.93 8.72
C ASP A 281 -11.43 -5.59 7.37
N GLY A 282 -10.42 -6.41 7.14
CA GLY A 282 -10.29 -7.16 5.91
C GLY A 282 -8.95 -7.86 5.73
N GLY A 283 -8.84 -8.51 4.58
CA GLY A 283 -7.58 -9.10 4.14
C GLY A 283 -6.60 -8.06 3.60
N TRP A 284 -7.09 -6.99 2.99
CA TRP A 284 -6.32 -5.89 2.36
C TRP A 284 -5.25 -6.38 1.38
N ASP A 285 -5.48 -7.55 0.77
CA ASP A 285 -4.54 -8.20 -0.11
C ASP A 285 -4.50 -7.49 -1.48
N LEU A 286 -3.28 -7.24 -2.01
CA LEU A 286 -3.08 -6.41 -3.18
C LEU A 286 -3.85 -5.08 -3.05
N PHE A 287 -3.54 -4.31 -2.02
CA PHE A 287 -4.24 -3.07 -1.65
C PHE A 287 -4.53 -2.21 -2.89
N SER A 288 -5.79 -2.20 -3.31
CA SER A 288 -6.21 -1.72 -4.64
C SER A 288 -7.18 -0.55 -4.56
N SER A 289 -7.53 0.01 -5.72
CA SER A 289 -8.56 1.05 -5.86
C SER A 289 -9.89 0.66 -5.22
N GLY A 290 -10.26 -0.62 -5.18
CA GLY A 290 -11.45 -1.09 -4.47
C GLY A 290 -11.38 -0.85 -2.96
N HIS A 291 -10.24 -1.17 -2.34
CA HIS A 291 -10.04 -0.90 -0.91
C HIS A 291 -9.96 0.60 -0.60
N ILE A 292 -9.30 1.35 -1.47
CA ILE A 292 -9.12 2.79 -1.32
C ILE A 292 -10.46 3.52 -1.41
N GLU A 293 -11.27 3.19 -2.41
CA GLU A 293 -12.59 3.79 -2.59
C GLU A 293 -13.53 3.46 -1.43
N PHE A 294 -13.49 2.22 -0.93
CA PHE A 294 -14.20 1.84 0.29
C PHE A 294 -13.82 2.75 1.46
N LEU A 295 -12.52 2.93 1.73
CA LEU A 295 -12.04 3.79 2.83
C LEU A 295 -12.40 5.27 2.62
N ARG A 296 -12.36 5.75 1.38
CA ARG A 296 -12.78 7.11 1.01
C ARG A 296 -14.27 7.31 1.30
N LEU A 297 -15.11 6.34 0.93
CA LEU A 297 -16.55 6.39 1.19
C LEU A 297 -16.89 6.30 2.68
N VAL A 298 -16.16 5.52 3.47
CA VAL A 298 -16.26 5.53 4.94
C VAL A 298 -15.96 6.93 5.49
N THR A 299 -14.86 7.54 5.03
CA THR A 299 -14.50 8.92 5.42
C THR A 299 -15.60 9.90 5.06
N GLN A 300 -16.11 9.84 3.83
CA GLN A 300 -17.18 10.72 3.34
C GLN A 300 -18.50 10.55 4.12
N ALA A 301 -18.85 9.31 4.51
CA ALA A 301 -20.04 9.04 5.32
C ALA A 301 -19.94 9.73 6.70
N GLU A 302 -18.77 9.62 7.35
CA GLU A 302 -18.53 10.24 8.65
C GLU A 302 -18.43 11.77 8.55
N GLU A 303 -17.83 12.31 7.49
CA GLU A 303 -17.79 13.75 7.22
C GLU A 303 -19.21 14.31 6.98
N THR A 304 -20.05 13.59 6.25
CA THR A 304 -21.44 13.98 6.02
C THR A 304 -22.22 14.03 7.32
N ALA A 305 -22.06 13.02 8.19
CA ALA A 305 -22.68 13.01 9.50
C ALA A 305 -22.17 14.15 10.42
N ALA A 306 -20.88 14.41 10.39
CA ALA A 306 -20.24 15.46 11.15
C ALA A 306 -20.63 16.87 10.67
N LYS A 307 -20.83 17.05 9.36
CA LYS A 307 -21.29 18.31 8.77
C LYS A 307 -22.67 18.71 9.32
N ALA A 308 -23.58 17.73 9.46
CA ALA A 308 -24.89 17.96 10.06
C ALA A 308 -24.81 18.38 11.55
N GLN A 309 -23.69 18.09 12.22
CA GLN A 309 -23.42 18.45 13.62
C GLN A 309 -22.56 19.72 13.77
N GLY A 310 -22.31 20.45 12.67
CA GLY A 310 -21.54 21.70 12.69
C GLY A 310 -20.01 21.52 12.81
N TRP A 311 -19.46 20.33 12.59
CA TRP A 311 -18.03 20.06 12.71
C TRP A 311 -17.13 20.99 11.88
N PHE A 312 -17.61 21.39 10.70
CA PHE A 312 -16.85 22.18 9.75
C PHE A 312 -17.12 23.68 9.81
N THR A 313 -17.81 24.18 10.85
CA THR A 313 -17.93 25.62 11.07
C THR A 313 -16.59 26.23 11.47
N GLU A 314 -16.36 27.50 11.16
CA GLU A 314 -15.12 28.20 11.51
C GLU A 314 -14.90 28.23 13.02
N GLU A 315 -15.98 28.36 13.82
CA GLU A 315 -15.92 28.34 15.29
C GLU A 315 -15.47 26.98 15.82
N ALA A 316 -16.03 25.88 15.29
CA ALA A 316 -15.66 24.53 15.70
C ALA A 316 -14.21 24.21 15.29
N LYS A 317 -13.76 24.62 14.11
CA LYS A 317 -12.40 24.49 13.64
C LYS A 317 -11.42 25.28 14.52
N LYS A 318 -11.73 26.54 14.80
CA LYS A 318 -10.92 27.40 15.68
C LYS A 318 -10.77 26.77 17.07
N SER A 319 -11.88 26.29 17.64
CA SER A 319 -11.88 25.62 18.95
C SER A 319 -10.97 24.38 18.95
N ARG A 320 -10.99 23.53 17.91
CA ARG A 320 -10.09 22.37 17.81
C ARG A 320 -8.62 22.79 17.75
N ILE A 321 -8.29 23.79 16.93
CA ILE A 321 -6.92 24.31 16.81
C ILE A 321 -6.45 24.89 18.16
N GLU A 322 -7.29 25.65 18.88
CA GLU A 322 -6.96 26.19 20.18
C GLU A 322 -6.72 25.10 21.23
N GLN A 323 -7.49 24.00 21.19
CA GLN A 323 -7.38 22.90 22.16
C GLN A 323 -6.20 21.94 21.86
N THR A 324 -5.84 21.72 20.61
CA THR A 324 -4.92 20.64 20.23
C THR A 324 -3.74 21.08 19.37
N GLY A 325 -3.72 22.35 18.92
CA GLY A 325 -2.69 22.91 18.06
C GLY A 325 -2.88 22.61 16.56
N GLU A 326 -3.84 21.77 16.19
CA GLU A 326 -4.11 21.40 14.78
C GLU A 326 -5.61 21.14 14.55
N ASP A 327 -6.06 21.29 13.30
CA ASP A 327 -7.38 20.78 12.90
C ASP A 327 -7.27 19.30 12.50
N TYR A 328 -8.35 18.54 12.65
CA TYR A 328 -8.37 17.11 12.40
C TYR A 328 -9.74 16.63 11.89
N PRO A 329 -9.80 15.48 11.16
CA PRO A 329 -11.05 14.94 10.63
C PRO A 329 -12.00 14.47 11.76
N PRO A 330 -13.31 14.38 11.48
CA PRO A 330 -14.30 13.98 12.46
C PRO A 330 -14.21 12.50 12.87
N ALA A 331 -13.62 11.65 12.03
CA ALA A 331 -13.49 10.22 12.29
C ALA A 331 -12.04 9.80 12.47
N PHE A 332 -11.83 8.86 13.38
CA PHE A 332 -10.59 8.13 13.58
C PHE A 332 -10.80 6.68 13.10
N ILE A 333 -10.29 6.37 11.91
CA ILE A 333 -10.52 5.09 11.23
C ILE A 333 -9.44 4.09 11.65
N VAL A 334 -9.88 2.99 12.26
CA VAL A 334 -9.06 1.87 12.72
C VAL A 334 -9.23 0.71 11.76
N ALA A 335 -8.16 0.26 11.12
CA ALA A 335 -8.17 -0.84 10.16
C ALA A 335 -7.62 -2.13 10.78
N GLY A 336 -8.46 -3.15 10.90
CA GLY A 336 -8.07 -4.50 11.30
C GLY A 336 -7.55 -5.31 10.13
N ILE A 337 -6.43 -6.03 10.32
CA ILE A 337 -5.79 -6.86 9.31
C ILE A 337 -5.78 -8.31 9.78
N HIS A 338 -6.39 -9.20 9.00
CA HIS A 338 -6.41 -10.63 9.30
C HIS A 338 -5.06 -11.29 9.00
N ASP A 339 -4.67 -12.26 9.82
CA ASP A 339 -3.45 -13.06 9.62
C ASP A 339 -3.52 -13.88 8.31
N ASP A 340 -2.35 -14.29 7.81
CA ASP A 340 -2.23 -15.03 6.54
C ASP A 340 -2.97 -16.38 6.59
N GLU A 341 -2.91 -17.09 7.71
CA GLU A 341 -3.61 -18.35 7.89
C GLU A 341 -5.15 -18.19 7.82
N VAL A 342 -5.67 -17.09 8.37
CA VAL A 342 -7.10 -16.76 8.32
C VAL A 342 -7.55 -16.57 6.88
N ILE A 343 -6.81 -15.77 6.11
CA ILE A 343 -7.13 -15.53 4.69
C ILE A 343 -6.99 -16.81 3.88
N ASN A 344 -5.90 -17.57 4.10
CA ASN A 344 -5.68 -18.82 3.39
C ASN A 344 -6.76 -19.87 3.69
N HIS A 345 -7.24 -19.93 4.93
CA HIS A 345 -8.36 -20.80 5.28
C HIS A 345 -9.61 -20.54 4.42
N TRP A 346 -9.98 -19.27 4.25
CA TRP A 346 -11.21 -18.90 3.55
C TRP A 346 -11.05 -18.84 2.03
N LYS A 347 -9.94 -18.30 1.51
CA LYS A 347 -9.72 -18.14 0.07
C LYS A 347 -8.99 -19.30 -0.58
N GLY A 348 -8.23 -20.08 0.19
CA GLY A 348 -7.48 -21.23 -0.31
C GLY A 348 -6.33 -20.89 -1.23
N ILE A 349 -5.88 -21.86 -2.03
CA ILE A 349 -4.78 -21.78 -2.99
C ILE A 349 -3.57 -21.09 -2.36
N ASN A 350 -3.11 -19.95 -2.92
CA ASN A 350 -1.96 -19.17 -2.46
C ASN A 350 -2.35 -17.79 -1.90
N TYR A 351 -3.61 -17.59 -1.57
CA TYR A 351 -4.02 -16.36 -0.89
C TYR A 351 -3.61 -16.40 0.60
N PRO A 352 -3.18 -15.25 1.17
CA PRO A 352 -3.01 -13.96 0.50
C PRO A 352 -1.77 -13.93 -0.41
N ILE A 353 -1.78 -13.09 -1.43
CA ILE A 353 -0.62 -12.87 -2.31
C ILE A 353 0.47 -12.07 -1.59
N MET A 354 0.06 -11.13 -0.75
CA MET A 354 0.92 -10.36 0.12
C MET A 354 0.77 -10.87 1.56
N ASN A 355 1.88 -11.07 2.26
CA ASN A 355 1.82 -11.49 3.66
C ASN A 355 1.28 -10.38 4.58
N VAL A 356 0.95 -10.73 5.83
CA VAL A 356 0.33 -9.81 6.79
C VAL A 356 1.14 -8.53 7.00
N PHE A 357 2.47 -8.59 7.02
CA PHE A 357 3.34 -7.43 7.15
C PHE A 357 3.24 -6.51 5.93
N GLU A 358 3.34 -7.06 4.72
CA GLU A 358 3.23 -6.30 3.46
C GLU A 358 1.86 -5.64 3.33
N ARG A 359 0.78 -6.35 3.69
CA ARG A 359 -0.60 -5.85 3.69
C ARG A 359 -0.77 -4.69 4.69
N GLY A 360 -0.16 -4.83 5.87
CA GLY A 360 -0.14 -3.79 6.88
C GLY A 360 0.57 -2.52 6.43
N LEU A 361 1.73 -2.64 5.81
CA LEU A 361 2.44 -1.49 5.25
C LEU A 361 1.63 -0.80 4.14
N CYS A 362 0.97 -1.57 3.27
CA CYS A 362 0.08 -1.01 2.24
C CYS A 362 -1.14 -0.30 2.84
N THR A 363 -1.65 -0.77 3.97
CA THR A 363 -2.75 -0.12 4.68
C THR A 363 -2.29 1.16 5.40
N LEU A 364 -1.10 1.12 6.03
CA LEU A 364 -0.49 2.27 6.71
C LEU A 364 -0.16 3.44 5.77
N GLN A 365 0.19 3.17 4.50
CA GLN A 365 0.44 4.24 3.53
C GLN A 365 -0.83 5.02 3.15
N CYS A 366 -2.02 4.48 3.40
CA CYS A 366 -3.28 5.10 3.01
C CYS A 366 -3.65 6.27 3.93
N LYS A 367 -3.89 7.44 3.33
CA LYS A 367 -4.22 8.68 4.05
C LYS A 367 -5.53 8.64 4.85
N TYR A 368 -6.42 7.70 4.53
CA TYR A 368 -7.71 7.54 5.21
C TYR A 368 -7.62 6.71 6.50
N VAL A 369 -6.49 6.02 6.74
CA VAL A 369 -6.29 5.16 7.91
C VAL A 369 -5.54 5.90 9.00
N HIS A 370 -6.03 5.83 10.24
CA HIS A 370 -5.44 6.51 11.40
C HIS A 370 -4.79 5.52 12.38
N ALA A 371 -5.25 4.26 12.38
CA ALA A 371 -4.64 3.19 13.15
C ALA A 371 -4.76 1.85 12.43
N VAL A 372 -3.80 0.96 12.69
CA VAL A 372 -3.78 -0.42 12.17
C VAL A 372 -3.71 -1.39 13.33
N ILE A 373 -4.52 -2.45 13.27
CA ILE A 373 -4.50 -3.57 14.21
C ILE A 373 -4.17 -4.85 13.44
N PHE A 374 -2.97 -5.38 13.62
CA PHE A 374 -2.58 -6.70 13.10
C PHE A 374 -3.21 -7.82 13.93
N GLY A 375 -3.46 -8.98 13.31
CA GLY A 375 -4.04 -10.14 13.97
C GLY A 375 -5.53 -9.99 14.31
N SER A 376 -6.22 -9.07 13.63
CA SER A 376 -7.67 -8.84 13.83
C SER A 376 -8.48 -10.13 13.63
N PRO A 377 -9.44 -10.45 14.52
CA PRO A 377 -10.27 -11.66 14.38
C PRO A 377 -11.16 -11.56 13.15
N PHE A 378 -11.37 -12.69 12.47
CA PHE A 378 -12.29 -12.76 11.31
C PHE A 378 -13.75 -12.51 11.72
N SER A 379 -14.15 -12.98 12.88
CA SER A 379 -15.47 -12.73 13.45
C SER A 379 -15.33 -11.80 14.64
N LEU A 380 -15.95 -10.62 14.55
CA LEU A 380 -15.84 -9.60 15.57
C LEU A 380 -16.60 -10.01 16.83
N SER A 381 -15.88 -10.28 17.92
CA SER A 381 -16.50 -10.55 19.23
C SER A 381 -16.79 -9.27 19.99
N LYS A 382 -17.76 -9.33 20.91
CA LYS A 382 -18.08 -8.20 21.80
C LYS A 382 -16.85 -7.83 22.66
N ALA A 383 -16.10 -8.83 23.15
CA ALA A 383 -14.89 -8.62 23.91
C ALA A 383 -13.83 -7.84 23.12
N PHE A 384 -13.59 -8.18 21.84
CA PHE A 384 -12.67 -7.46 20.97
C PHE A 384 -13.08 -5.98 20.81
N LEU A 385 -14.35 -5.74 20.45
CA LEU A 385 -14.84 -4.37 20.20
C LEU A 385 -14.82 -3.49 21.45
N LEU A 386 -15.12 -4.05 22.63
CA LEU A 386 -15.13 -3.31 23.90
C LEU A 386 -13.72 -3.04 24.45
N THR A 387 -12.72 -3.79 24.01
CA THR A 387 -11.32 -3.65 24.49
C THR A 387 -10.41 -2.95 23.52
N LEU A 388 -10.94 -2.39 22.42
CA LEU A 388 -10.15 -1.57 21.51
C LEU A 388 -9.41 -0.47 22.27
N PRO A 389 -8.13 -0.19 21.89
CA PRO A 389 -7.28 0.73 22.67
C PRO A 389 -7.78 2.15 22.82
N TYR A 390 -8.84 2.53 22.11
CA TYR A 390 -9.37 3.89 22.06
C TYR A 390 -10.71 4.02 22.82
N SER A 391 -11.72 3.37 22.27
CA SER A 391 -13.07 3.26 22.82
C SER A 391 -13.84 2.22 21.99
N THR A 392 -15.02 1.84 22.46
CA THR A 392 -15.93 1.06 21.61
C THR A 392 -16.23 1.86 20.35
N PRO A 393 -16.07 1.27 19.14
CA PRO A 393 -16.32 1.98 17.90
C PRO A 393 -17.80 2.36 17.79
N VAL A 394 -18.06 3.55 17.28
CA VAL A 394 -19.44 4.01 17.04
C VAL A 394 -20.02 3.43 15.75
N ALA A 395 -19.15 2.94 14.86
CA ALA A 395 -19.52 2.26 13.64
C ALA A 395 -18.47 1.21 13.25
N VAL A 396 -18.94 0.11 12.70
CA VAL A 396 -18.16 -0.93 12.02
C VAL A 396 -18.64 -0.95 10.57
N TYR A 397 -17.75 -0.52 9.66
CA TYR A 397 -18.10 -0.47 8.24
C TYR A 397 -17.57 -1.69 7.49
N HIS A 398 -18.37 -2.18 6.55
CA HIS A 398 -17.99 -3.22 5.61
C HIS A 398 -18.58 -2.96 4.23
N GLY A 399 -17.91 -3.44 3.18
CA GLY A 399 -18.43 -3.39 1.81
C GLY A 399 -19.42 -4.51 1.53
N ILE A 400 -20.16 -4.40 0.43
CA ILE A 400 -21.04 -5.48 -0.07
C ILE A 400 -20.15 -6.60 -0.66
N THR A 401 -19.34 -7.23 0.13
CA THR A 401 -18.57 -8.38 -0.31
C THR A 401 -19.35 -9.65 -0.01
N LYS A 402 -19.84 -10.33 -1.06
CA LYS A 402 -20.36 -11.68 -0.90
C LYS A 402 -19.18 -12.58 -0.58
N PHE A 403 -18.88 -12.71 0.70
CA PHE A 403 -17.96 -13.73 1.17
C PHE A 403 -18.51 -15.11 0.82
N MET A 404 -17.62 -16.09 0.72
CA MET A 404 -17.92 -17.50 0.49
C MET A 404 -19.12 -17.96 1.34
N PRO A 405 -19.75 -19.09 1.02
CA PRO A 405 -20.93 -19.57 1.75
C PRO A 405 -20.53 -19.87 3.20
N LEU A 406 -20.59 -18.83 4.05
CA LEU A 406 -20.40 -18.94 5.46
C LEU A 406 -21.70 -19.47 6.08
N THR A 407 -21.56 -20.42 7.01
CA THR A 407 -22.69 -20.92 7.79
C THR A 407 -23.07 -19.98 8.94
N TYR A 408 -22.35 -18.87 9.11
CA TYR A 408 -22.56 -17.85 10.14
C TYR A 408 -22.18 -16.46 9.62
N ASP A 409 -22.68 -15.42 10.30
CA ASP A 409 -22.37 -14.02 9.99
C ASP A 409 -21.21 -13.53 10.88
N PRO A 410 -20.02 -13.19 10.32
CA PRO A 410 -18.90 -12.68 11.09
C PRO A 410 -19.18 -11.30 11.74
N TYR A 411 -20.18 -10.57 11.25
CA TYR A 411 -20.62 -9.27 11.78
C TYR A 411 -21.91 -9.35 12.62
N ALA A 412 -22.30 -10.53 13.09
CA ALA A 412 -23.50 -10.69 13.93
C ALA A 412 -23.45 -9.81 15.19
N VAL A 413 -22.26 -9.67 15.82
CA VAL A 413 -22.10 -8.84 17.02
C VAL A 413 -22.24 -7.35 16.71
N PRO A 414 -21.54 -6.74 15.74
CA PRO A 414 -21.75 -5.35 15.34
C PRO A 414 -23.20 -5.05 14.95
N LYS A 415 -23.89 -5.98 14.28
CA LYS A 415 -25.31 -5.85 13.93
C LYS A 415 -26.20 -5.85 15.17
N ALA A 416 -25.95 -6.77 16.11
CA ALA A 416 -26.68 -6.82 17.39
C ALA A 416 -26.47 -5.58 18.26
N LEU A 417 -25.27 -4.93 18.15
CA LEU A 417 -24.96 -3.67 18.82
C LEU A 417 -25.47 -2.43 18.07
N ASN A 418 -26.11 -2.61 16.91
CA ASN A 418 -26.59 -1.53 16.03
C ASN A 418 -25.50 -0.56 15.55
N ILE A 419 -24.24 -1.02 15.47
CA ILE A 419 -23.10 -0.24 14.99
C ILE A 419 -22.60 -0.68 13.61
N TYR A 420 -23.17 -1.72 13.01
CA TYR A 420 -22.83 -2.17 11.65
C TYR A 420 -23.34 -1.21 10.61
N ARG A 421 -22.51 -0.87 9.65
CA ARG A 421 -22.86 -0.02 8.51
C ARG A 421 -22.28 -0.65 7.24
N GLU A 422 -23.05 -0.63 6.16
CA GLU A 422 -22.65 -1.14 4.86
C GLU A 422 -22.38 0.01 3.90
N ILE A 423 -21.23 -0.02 3.22
CA ILE A 423 -20.92 0.90 2.13
C ILE A 423 -21.54 0.34 0.85
N ALA A 424 -22.33 1.17 0.16
CA ALA A 424 -22.97 0.81 -1.09
C ALA A 424 -21.95 0.50 -2.21
N ASN A 425 -22.46 -0.12 -3.28
CA ASN A 425 -21.66 -0.40 -4.48
C ASN A 425 -21.02 0.87 -5.05
N HIS A 426 -19.78 0.73 -5.50
CA HIS A 426 -19.00 1.80 -6.10
C HIS A 426 -18.25 1.30 -7.34
N GLU A 427 -17.72 2.21 -8.13
CA GLU A 427 -17.08 1.92 -9.42
C GLU A 427 -15.97 0.86 -9.33
N PHE A 428 -15.14 0.90 -8.27
CA PHE A 428 -14.00 0.01 -8.09
C PHE A 428 -14.29 -1.21 -7.20
N GLN A 429 -15.53 -1.49 -6.84
CA GLN A 429 -15.90 -2.58 -5.91
C GLN A 429 -15.39 -3.97 -6.34
N ASN A 430 -15.24 -4.19 -7.64
CA ASN A 430 -14.76 -5.46 -8.20
C ASN A 430 -13.23 -5.54 -8.28
N VAL A 431 -12.51 -4.43 -8.05
CA VAL A 431 -11.05 -4.40 -8.10
C VAL A 431 -10.48 -4.92 -6.77
N ASN A 432 -10.33 -6.22 -6.69
CA ASN A 432 -9.82 -6.94 -5.53
C ASN A 432 -8.76 -7.97 -5.95
N ALA A 433 -8.14 -8.64 -4.98
CA ALA A 433 -7.07 -9.61 -5.26
C ALA A 433 -7.48 -10.71 -6.26
N ALA A 434 -8.73 -11.20 -6.19
CA ALA A 434 -9.20 -12.25 -7.10
C ALA A 434 -9.31 -11.74 -8.54
N GLU A 435 -9.86 -10.54 -8.75
CA GLU A 435 -9.95 -9.91 -10.07
C GLU A 435 -8.56 -9.61 -10.64
N ILE A 436 -7.64 -9.10 -9.80
CA ILE A 436 -6.26 -8.81 -10.21
C ILE A 436 -5.55 -10.09 -10.66
N VAL A 437 -5.68 -11.18 -9.88
CA VAL A 437 -5.15 -12.49 -10.28
C VAL A 437 -5.79 -12.97 -11.58
N ALA A 438 -7.11 -12.79 -11.76
CA ALA A 438 -7.79 -13.18 -12.99
C ALA A 438 -7.27 -12.41 -14.23
N ARG A 439 -6.98 -11.10 -14.10
CA ARG A 439 -6.34 -10.29 -15.17
C ARG A 439 -4.98 -10.87 -15.58
N ILE A 440 -4.15 -11.23 -14.60
CA ILE A 440 -2.83 -11.83 -14.86
C ILE A 440 -2.98 -13.20 -15.51
N MET A 441 -3.87 -14.04 -15.01
CA MET A 441 -4.06 -15.38 -15.58
C MET A 441 -4.61 -15.33 -17.01
N LYS A 442 -5.51 -14.37 -17.30
CA LYS A 442 -5.99 -14.15 -18.69
C LYS A 442 -4.89 -13.69 -19.64
N GLY A 443 -3.94 -12.90 -19.17
CA GLY A 443 -2.78 -12.40 -19.93
C GLY A 443 -1.49 -13.18 -19.68
N ARG A 444 -1.54 -14.39 -19.14
CA ARG A 444 -0.39 -15.15 -18.61
C ARG A 444 0.83 -15.11 -19.51
N ALA A 445 0.70 -15.44 -20.78
CA ALA A 445 1.80 -15.47 -21.73
C ALA A 445 2.50 -14.11 -21.88
N LEU A 446 1.73 -13.01 -21.87
CA LEU A 446 2.26 -11.64 -21.93
C LEU A 446 3.05 -11.28 -20.67
N TYR A 447 2.57 -11.69 -19.49
CA TYR A 447 3.26 -11.41 -18.23
C TYR A 447 4.49 -12.30 -18.03
N GLU A 448 4.46 -13.55 -18.47
CA GLU A 448 5.65 -14.44 -18.50
C GLU A 448 6.74 -13.87 -19.42
N GLU A 449 6.37 -13.38 -20.61
CA GLU A 449 7.31 -12.73 -21.53
C GLU A 449 7.85 -11.40 -20.95
N ARG A 450 7.01 -10.59 -20.30
CA ARG A 450 7.44 -9.38 -19.58
C ARG A 450 8.46 -9.72 -18.47
N GLN A 451 8.22 -10.80 -17.73
CA GLN A 451 9.13 -11.30 -16.68
C GLN A 451 10.49 -11.70 -17.28
N ARG A 452 10.48 -12.45 -18.39
CA ARG A 452 11.68 -12.87 -19.09
C ARG A 452 12.50 -11.68 -19.58
N LYS A 453 11.87 -10.74 -20.29
CA LYS A 453 12.52 -9.51 -20.78
C LYS A 453 13.08 -8.66 -19.64
N LYS A 454 12.36 -8.56 -18.52
CA LYS A 454 12.84 -7.82 -17.35
C LYS A 454 14.06 -8.49 -16.72
N GLY A 455 14.13 -9.80 -16.68
CA GLY A 455 15.32 -10.54 -16.23
C GLY A 455 16.55 -10.25 -17.09
N GLU A 456 16.39 -10.26 -18.42
CA GLU A 456 17.45 -9.92 -19.39
C GLU A 456 17.90 -8.46 -19.27
N LYS A 457 16.93 -7.53 -19.16
CA LYS A 457 17.19 -6.09 -18.97
C LYS A 457 17.89 -5.82 -17.64
N GLY A 458 17.45 -6.48 -16.56
CA GLY A 458 18.03 -6.35 -15.23
C GLY A 458 19.51 -6.76 -15.15
N MET A 459 19.91 -7.78 -15.92
CA MET A 459 21.34 -8.14 -16.02
C MET A 459 22.15 -7.05 -16.71
N GLY A 460 21.61 -6.40 -17.75
CA GLY A 460 22.24 -5.27 -18.42
C GLY A 460 22.34 -4.03 -17.53
N GLU A 461 21.27 -3.71 -16.79
CA GLU A 461 21.21 -2.59 -15.84
C GLU A 461 22.19 -2.78 -14.68
N GLU A 462 22.34 -4.00 -14.17
CA GLU A 462 23.32 -4.32 -13.13
C GLU A 462 24.76 -4.17 -13.62
N ALA A 463 25.07 -4.64 -14.83
CA ALA A 463 26.38 -4.46 -15.44
C ALA A 463 26.73 -2.97 -15.62
N GLU A 464 25.76 -2.16 -16.04
CA GLU A 464 25.91 -0.71 -16.18
C GLU A 464 26.12 -0.02 -14.82
N ARG A 465 25.40 -0.44 -13.79
CA ARG A 465 25.58 0.06 -12.42
C ARG A 465 26.99 -0.19 -11.91
N ILE A 466 27.49 -1.42 -12.10
CA ILE A 466 28.86 -1.79 -11.71
C ILE A 466 29.87 -0.93 -12.46
N ARG A 467 29.66 -0.70 -13.76
CA ARG A 467 30.55 0.16 -14.57
C ARG A 467 30.57 1.60 -14.04
N GLN A 468 29.42 2.20 -13.78
CA GLN A 468 29.30 3.57 -13.25
C GLN A 468 29.94 3.70 -11.86
N GLU A 469 29.81 2.69 -11.02
CA GLU A 469 30.44 2.68 -9.69
C GLU A 469 31.98 2.61 -9.80
N LEU A 470 32.48 1.80 -10.71
CA LEU A 470 33.93 1.71 -10.99
C LEU A 470 34.49 3.04 -11.52
N GLU A 471 33.80 3.66 -12.49
CA GLU A 471 34.17 4.98 -13.03
C GLU A 471 34.18 6.05 -11.94
N ARG A 472 33.16 6.04 -11.05
CA ARG A 472 33.12 6.97 -9.90
C ARG A 472 34.28 6.76 -8.94
N LYS A 473 34.62 5.52 -8.63
CA LYS A 473 35.78 5.19 -7.77
C LYS A 473 37.13 5.59 -8.42
N GLN A 474 37.23 5.46 -9.74
CA GLN A 474 38.41 5.90 -10.47
C GLN A 474 38.56 7.42 -10.44
N ARG A 475 37.50 8.18 -10.75
CA ARG A 475 37.51 9.64 -10.66
C ARG A 475 37.84 10.14 -9.26
N GLN A 476 37.31 9.47 -8.24
CA GLN A 476 37.62 9.84 -6.85
C GLN A 476 39.11 9.64 -6.52
N LYS A 477 39.71 8.52 -6.95
CA LYS A 477 41.13 8.29 -6.81
C LYS A 477 41.99 9.28 -7.59
N GLU A 478 41.58 9.68 -8.79
CA GLU A 478 42.27 10.70 -9.59
C GLU A 478 42.25 12.07 -8.88
N ILE A 479 41.12 12.43 -8.28
CA ILE A 479 40.98 13.67 -7.49
C ILE A 479 41.85 13.61 -6.24
N GLU A 480 41.81 12.52 -5.47
CA GLU A 480 42.66 12.30 -4.29
C GLU A 480 44.16 12.33 -4.64
N GLY A 481 44.52 11.73 -5.78
CA GLY A 481 45.89 11.75 -6.28
C GLY A 481 46.39 13.13 -6.77
N GLN A 482 45.47 13.98 -7.29
CA GLN A 482 45.81 15.37 -7.70
C GLN A 482 45.95 16.34 -6.53
N PHE A 483 45.27 16.09 -5.41
CA PHE A 483 45.32 16.95 -4.23
C PHE A 483 46.25 16.44 -3.12
N GLY A 484 46.95 15.30 -3.34
CA GLY A 484 47.94 14.78 -2.40
C GLY A 484 47.43 14.41 -1.02
N LEU A 485 46.15 13.95 -0.95
CA LEU A 485 45.50 13.49 0.26
C LEU A 485 45.61 11.97 0.41
#